data_c79fa46b4fc05b33a9744fadbca5aab1
#
_entry.id   c79fa46b4fc05b33a9744fadbca5aab1
#
_cell.length_a   1.000
_cell.length_b   1.000
_cell.length_c   1.000
_cell.angle_alpha   90.00
_cell.angle_beta   90.00
_cell.angle_gamma   90.00
#
_symmetry.space_group_name_H-M   'P 1'
#
loop_
_entity.id
_entity.type
_entity.pdbx_description
1 polymer ?
#
loop_
_entity_poly.entity_id
_entity_poly.type
_entity_poly.pdbx_seq_one_letter_code
_entity_poly.pdbx_strand_id
1 'polypeptide(L)'
;IKAILGVGDLETLRNVAKASLVCMMAGADFIKTSTGKESINANLNNSLVMLRMIREFHTKTGKKIGFKPAGGISTAKSVLEFLILVAEELGFEWVNPKLLRIGASSLLIDIERQLYHYTSGRYANKEKLAIG
;
A
#
# COMPACT_ATOMS: atom_id res chain seq x y z
N ILE A 1 15.73 3.20 -3.19
CA ILE A 1 15.43 3.80 -1.86
C ILE A 1 13.93 3.80 -1.64
N LYS A 2 13.47 3.44 -0.42
CA LYS A 2 12.07 3.51 -0.02
C LYS A 2 11.90 4.50 1.14
N ALA A 3 11.33 5.65 0.86
CA ALA A 3 11.05 6.66 1.86
C ALA A 3 9.77 6.34 2.64
N ILE A 4 9.82 6.37 3.97
CA ILE A 4 8.66 6.22 4.85
C ILE A 4 8.21 7.62 5.25
N LEU A 5 6.96 7.95 4.96
CA LEU A 5 6.44 9.31 5.16
C LEU A 5 5.99 9.58 6.59
N GLY A 6 5.54 8.54 7.33
CA GLY A 6 4.95 8.76 8.65
C GLY A 6 3.64 9.55 8.55
N VAL A 7 2.68 9.07 7.77
CA VAL A 7 1.45 9.82 7.45
C VAL A 7 0.64 10.26 8.67
N GLY A 8 0.78 9.54 9.81
CA GLY A 8 0.16 9.92 11.06
C GLY A 8 0.75 11.19 11.67
N ASP A 9 2.06 11.38 11.55
CA ASP A 9 2.78 12.52 12.12
C ASP A 9 2.68 13.78 11.23
N LEU A 10 2.27 13.61 9.96
CA LEU A 10 2.10 14.72 9.02
C LEU A 10 0.81 15.52 9.23
N GLU A 11 -0.10 15.01 10.04
CA GLU A 11 -1.36 15.64 10.51
C GLU A 11 -2.36 15.99 9.41
N THR A 12 -1.92 16.52 8.26
CA THR A 12 -2.81 16.98 7.19
C THR A 12 -2.50 16.32 5.85
N LEU A 13 -3.52 16.12 5.02
CA LEU A 13 -3.36 15.62 3.64
C LEU A 13 -2.46 16.52 2.79
N ARG A 14 -2.44 17.83 3.07
CA ARG A 14 -1.55 18.78 2.41
C ARG A 14 -0.08 18.49 2.74
N ASN A 15 0.24 18.16 3.98
CA ASN A 15 1.59 17.78 4.39
C ASN A 15 1.98 16.42 3.79
N VAL A 16 1.05 15.47 3.72
CA VAL A 16 1.27 14.17 3.03
C VAL A 16 1.63 14.40 1.55
N ALA A 17 0.92 15.30 0.86
CA ALA A 17 1.23 15.64 -0.53
C ALA A 17 2.63 16.24 -0.68
N LYS A 18 2.98 17.22 0.17
CA LYS A 18 4.30 17.86 0.15
C LYS A 18 5.43 16.87 0.43
N ALA A 19 5.28 16.07 1.48
CA ALA A 19 6.26 15.05 1.86
C ALA A 19 6.46 14.02 0.75
N SER A 20 5.38 13.59 0.08
CA SER A 20 5.45 12.69 -1.08
C SER A 20 6.30 13.27 -2.19
N LEU A 21 6.03 14.52 -2.58
CA LEU A 21 6.80 15.19 -3.64
C LEU A 21 8.27 15.38 -3.26
N VAL A 22 8.55 15.84 -2.05
CA VAL A 22 9.94 16.05 -1.57
C VAL A 22 10.72 14.74 -1.61
N CYS A 23 10.14 13.62 -1.13
CA CYS A 23 10.79 12.32 -1.17
C CYS A 23 11.09 11.85 -2.60
N MET A 24 10.13 12.02 -3.52
CA MET A 24 10.33 11.65 -4.93
C MET A 24 11.37 12.53 -5.63
N MET A 25 11.36 13.83 -5.37
CA MET A 25 12.36 14.77 -5.87
C MET A 25 13.78 14.46 -5.33
N ALA A 26 13.87 13.99 -4.09
CA ALA A 26 15.12 13.53 -3.47
C ALA A 26 15.62 12.17 -4.00
N GLY A 27 14.89 11.53 -4.92
CA GLY A 27 15.32 10.29 -5.58
C GLY A 27 14.78 9.00 -4.96
N ALA A 28 13.72 9.05 -4.19
CA ALA A 28 13.07 7.83 -3.70
C ALA A 28 12.50 7.00 -4.86
N ASP A 29 12.73 5.68 -4.85
CA ASP A 29 12.14 4.72 -5.80
C ASP A 29 10.74 4.30 -5.36
N PHE A 30 10.48 4.36 -4.05
CA PHE A 30 9.20 4.05 -3.43
C PHE A 30 8.87 5.07 -2.35
N ILE A 31 7.59 5.39 -2.21
CA ILE A 31 7.06 6.05 -1.01
C ILE A 31 6.15 5.07 -0.26
N LYS A 32 6.30 5.04 1.06
CA LYS A 32 5.59 4.16 1.99
C LYS A 32 4.80 5.02 2.99
N THR A 33 3.57 4.62 3.33
CA THR A 33 2.70 5.40 4.19
C THR A 33 3.26 5.56 5.60
N SER A 34 3.63 4.45 6.26
CA SER A 34 3.97 4.42 7.68
C SER A 34 4.84 3.22 8.05
N THR A 35 5.36 3.19 9.27
CA THR A 35 6.10 2.04 9.83
C THR A 35 5.17 0.89 10.21
N GLY A 36 3.89 1.16 10.47
CA GLY A 36 2.91 0.23 11.01
C GLY A 36 2.75 0.31 12.52
N LYS A 37 3.53 1.18 13.20
CA LYS A 37 3.50 1.40 14.66
C LYS A 37 2.95 2.78 15.05
N GLU A 38 2.52 3.57 14.09
CA GLU A 38 1.97 4.91 14.29
C GLU A 38 0.48 4.84 14.66
N SER A 39 -0.06 5.91 15.24
CA SER A 39 -1.48 6.03 15.57
C SER A 39 -2.38 6.01 14.34
N ILE A 40 -1.92 6.61 13.24
CA ILE A 40 -2.58 6.59 11.94
C ILE A 40 -1.62 5.94 10.93
N ASN A 41 -2.07 4.83 10.36
CA ASN A 41 -1.32 4.07 9.36
C ASN A 41 -1.95 4.21 7.97
N ALA A 42 -1.76 3.21 7.10
CA ALA A 42 -2.34 3.22 5.76
C ALA A 42 -3.87 3.33 5.84
N ASN A 43 -4.42 4.34 5.20
CA ASN A 43 -5.83 4.48 4.92
C ASN A 43 -6.03 4.99 3.48
N LEU A 44 -7.25 4.88 2.97
CA LEU A 44 -7.53 5.24 1.57
C LEU A 44 -7.32 6.73 1.28
N ASN A 45 -7.63 7.61 2.24
CA ASN A 45 -7.48 9.06 2.05
C ASN A 45 -6.01 9.47 1.88
N ASN A 46 -5.13 9.05 2.80
CA ASN A 46 -3.71 9.32 2.70
C ASN A 46 -3.10 8.68 1.45
N SER A 47 -3.51 7.44 1.15
CA SER A 47 -3.05 6.70 -0.02
C SER A 47 -3.47 7.37 -1.32
N LEU A 48 -4.70 7.86 -1.41
CA LEU A 48 -5.19 8.62 -2.58
C LEU A 48 -4.32 9.84 -2.85
N VAL A 49 -4.00 10.61 -1.82
CA VAL A 49 -3.13 11.79 -1.97
C VAL A 49 -1.73 11.39 -2.45
N MET A 50 -1.15 10.36 -1.85
CA MET A 50 0.17 9.85 -2.26
C MET A 50 0.19 9.37 -3.72
N LEU A 51 -0.83 8.64 -4.15
CA LEU A 51 -0.96 8.14 -5.53
C LEU A 51 -1.15 9.30 -6.54
N ARG A 52 -1.92 10.33 -6.19
CA ARG A 52 -2.04 11.53 -7.00
C ARG A 52 -0.70 12.26 -7.15
N MET A 53 0.10 12.31 -6.10
CA MET A 53 1.45 12.89 -6.18
C MET A 53 2.39 12.04 -7.04
N ILE A 54 2.30 10.71 -6.98
CA ILE A 54 3.03 9.82 -7.90
C ILE A 54 2.63 10.08 -9.34
N ARG A 55 1.33 10.19 -9.64
CA ARG A 55 0.82 10.49 -10.98
C ARG A 55 1.36 11.83 -11.50
N GLU A 56 1.25 12.88 -10.71
CA GLU A 56 1.78 14.22 -11.03
C GLU A 56 3.27 14.16 -11.33
N PHE A 57 4.04 13.52 -10.45
CA PHE A 57 5.50 13.39 -10.59
C PHE A 57 5.85 12.59 -11.84
N HIS A 58 5.17 11.48 -12.10
CA HIS A 58 5.35 10.68 -13.30
C HIS A 58 5.03 11.48 -14.57
N THR A 59 3.91 12.19 -14.60
CA THR A 59 3.51 13.01 -15.73
C THR A 59 4.57 14.07 -16.07
N LYS A 60 5.19 14.67 -15.05
CA LYS A 60 6.19 15.74 -15.24
C LYS A 60 7.60 15.24 -15.54
N THR A 61 7.97 14.05 -15.05
CA THR A 61 9.36 13.58 -15.09
C THR A 61 9.57 12.29 -15.90
N GLY A 62 8.50 11.58 -16.24
CA GLY A 62 8.56 10.24 -16.83
C GLY A 62 8.99 9.13 -15.86
N LYS A 63 9.39 9.45 -14.62
CA LYS A 63 9.82 8.46 -13.63
C LYS A 63 8.66 7.74 -13.00
N LYS A 64 8.69 6.41 -12.97
CA LYS A 64 7.73 5.58 -12.25
C LYS A 64 8.20 5.36 -10.81
N ILE A 65 7.42 5.83 -9.86
CA ILE A 65 7.68 5.67 -8.42
C ILE A 65 6.72 4.62 -7.86
N GLY A 66 7.25 3.70 -7.07
CA GLY A 66 6.45 2.65 -6.43
C GLY A 66 5.72 3.16 -5.19
N PHE A 67 4.61 2.49 -4.88
CA PHE A 67 3.79 2.75 -3.70
C PHE A 67 3.80 1.56 -2.74
N LYS A 68 3.88 1.82 -1.44
CA LYS A 68 3.74 0.79 -0.40
C LYS A 68 2.83 1.25 0.73
N PRO A 69 1.52 0.93 0.70
CA PRO A 69 0.68 1.06 1.87
C PRO A 69 1.14 0.08 2.95
N ALA A 70 1.17 0.51 4.20
CA ALA A 70 1.61 -0.31 5.33
C ALA A 70 0.94 0.11 6.64
N GLY A 71 0.68 -0.89 7.49
CA GLY A 71 0.04 -0.73 8.79
C GLY A 71 -1.49 -0.87 8.72
N GLY A 72 -2.05 -1.75 9.56
CA GLY A 72 -3.49 -1.99 9.64
C GLY A 72 -4.08 -2.87 8.53
N ILE A 73 -3.29 -3.31 7.56
CA ILE A 73 -3.75 -4.15 6.44
C ILE A 73 -3.60 -5.61 6.85
N SER A 74 -4.71 -6.28 7.18
CA SER A 74 -4.70 -7.65 7.70
C SER A 74 -5.60 -8.62 6.95
N THR A 75 -6.43 -8.14 6.02
CA THR A 75 -7.39 -8.98 5.27
C THR A 75 -7.20 -8.85 3.77
N ALA A 76 -7.49 -9.92 3.02
CA ALA A 76 -7.51 -9.90 1.56
C ALA A 76 -8.47 -8.82 1.03
N LYS A 77 -9.62 -8.61 1.68
CA LYS A 77 -10.57 -7.57 1.32
C LYS A 77 -9.93 -6.17 1.38
N SER A 78 -9.23 -5.84 2.47
CA SER A 78 -8.57 -4.53 2.59
C SER A 78 -7.48 -4.33 1.56
N VAL A 79 -6.77 -5.39 1.15
CA VAL A 79 -5.80 -5.32 0.05
C VAL A 79 -6.47 -4.99 -1.27
N LEU A 80 -7.62 -5.60 -1.58
CA LEU A 80 -8.37 -5.31 -2.81
C LEU A 80 -8.75 -3.83 -2.92
N GLU A 81 -9.10 -3.18 -1.81
CA GLU A 81 -9.40 -1.74 -1.79
C GLU A 81 -8.18 -0.91 -2.23
N PHE A 82 -6.98 -1.26 -1.77
CA PHE A 82 -5.74 -0.59 -2.22
C PHE A 82 -5.39 -0.93 -3.67
N LEU A 83 -5.60 -2.17 -4.12
CA LEU A 83 -5.36 -2.56 -5.51
C LEU A 83 -6.26 -1.77 -6.48
N ILE A 84 -7.55 -1.67 -6.13
CA ILE A 84 -8.52 -0.88 -6.90
C ILE A 84 -8.09 0.58 -6.93
N LEU A 85 -7.75 1.16 -5.79
CA LEU A 85 -7.32 2.56 -5.69
C LEU A 85 -6.08 2.84 -6.56
N VAL A 86 -5.10 1.93 -6.55
CA VAL A 86 -3.90 2.06 -7.39
C VAL A 86 -4.25 1.94 -8.87
N ALA A 87 -5.09 0.98 -9.24
CA ALA A 87 -5.52 0.80 -10.63
C ALA A 87 -6.29 2.01 -11.17
N GLU A 88 -7.18 2.59 -10.36
CA GLU A 88 -7.97 3.80 -10.73
C GLU A 88 -7.08 5.05 -10.87
N GLU A 89 -6.14 5.27 -9.96
CA GLU A 89 -5.33 6.50 -9.94
C GLU A 89 -4.09 6.44 -10.85
N LEU A 90 -3.49 5.27 -11.02
CA LEU A 90 -2.21 5.10 -11.75
C LEU A 90 -2.28 4.16 -12.95
N GLY A 91 -3.36 3.38 -13.07
CA GLY A 91 -3.51 2.35 -14.08
C GLY A 91 -3.00 0.97 -13.64
N PHE A 92 -3.48 -0.07 -14.33
CA PHE A 92 -3.11 -1.47 -14.05
C PHE A 92 -1.62 -1.75 -14.17
N GLU A 93 -0.89 -0.93 -14.91
CA GLU A 93 0.54 -1.04 -15.06
C GLU A 93 1.33 -0.81 -13.76
N TRP A 94 0.72 -0.18 -12.74
CA TRP A 94 1.28 -0.08 -11.39
C TRP A 94 0.96 -1.28 -10.50
N VAL A 95 -0.03 -2.10 -10.86
CA VAL A 95 -0.44 -3.28 -10.08
C VAL A 95 0.51 -4.44 -10.37
N ASN A 96 1.76 -4.29 -9.97
CA ASN A 96 2.79 -5.32 -10.10
C ASN A 96 3.86 -5.19 -8.99
N PRO A 97 4.64 -6.25 -8.67
CA PRO A 97 5.59 -6.22 -7.55
C PRO A 97 6.75 -5.22 -7.68
N LYS A 98 7.00 -4.69 -8.88
CA LYS A 98 8.05 -3.67 -9.09
C LYS A 98 7.60 -2.29 -8.64
N LEU A 99 6.28 -2.01 -8.68
CA LEU A 99 5.71 -0.69 -8.39
C LEU A 99 4.71 -0.67 -7.24
N LEU A 100 4.18 -1.84 -6.83
CA LEU A 100 3.24 -1.93 -5.71
C LEU A 100 3.67 -3.02 -4.73
N ARG A 101 3.70 -2.70 -3.45
CA ARG A 101 3.97 -3.64 -2.37
C ARG A 101 3.05 -3.35 -1.20
N ILE A 102 2.60 -4.38 -0.52
CA ILE A 102 1.78 -4.28 0.69
C ILE A 102 2.65 -4.55 1.91
N GLY A 103 2.59 -3.67 2.90
CA GLY A 103 3.27 -3.85 4.18
C GLY A 103 2.29 -4.37 5.23
N ALA A 104 2.39 -5.67 5.54
CA ALA A 104 1.50 -6.35 6.48
C ALA A 104 2.25 -7.45 7.23
N SER A 105 1.77 -7.79 8.43
CA SER A 105 2.33 -8.86 9.27
C SER A 105 1.50 -10.15 9.24
N SER A 106 0.16 -10.04 9.19
CA SER A 106 -0.78 -11.18 9.31
C SER A 106 -1.60 -11.46 8.06
N LEU A 107 -1.42 -10.67 7.00
CA LEU A 107 -2.22 -10.73 5.79
C LEU A 107 -2.13 -12.09 5.07
N LEU A 108 -0.96 -12.73 5.06
CA LEU A 108 -0.76 -14.00 4.36
C LEU A 108 -1.63 -15.10 4.91
N ILE A 109 -1.86 -15.12 6.22
CA ILE A 109 -2.77 -16.08 6.87
C ILE A 109 -4.21 -15.91 6.34
N ASP A 110 -4.67 -14.68 6.19
CA ASP A 110 -6.01 -14.43 5.67
C ASP A 110 -6.12 -14.81 4.19
N ILE A 111 -5.12 -14.46 3.37
CA ILE A 111 -5.09 -14.85 1.95
C ILE A 111 -5.12 -16.38 1.81
N GLU A 112 -4.31 -17.09 2.59
CA GLU A 112 -4.27 -18.54 2.57
C GLU A 112 -5.63 -19.15 2.95
N ARG A 113 -6.31 -18.60 3.96
CA ARG A 113 -7.67 -19.01 4.34
C ARG A 113 -8.71 -18.76 3.25
N GLN A 114 -8.63 -17.61 2.57
CA GLN A 114 -9.53 -17.30 1.44
C GLN A 114 -9.32 -18.27 0.27
N LEU A 115 -8.06 -18.55 -0.08
CA LEU A 115 -7.73 -19.51 -1.13
C LEU A 115 -8.20 -20.93 -0.78
N TYR A 116 -8.01 -21.36 0.47
CA TYR A 116 -8.49 -22.65 0.94
C TYR A 116 -10.02 -22.72 0.86
N HIS A 117 -10.72 -21.67 1.29
CA HIS A 117 -12.19 -21.61 1.18
C HIS A 117 -12.64 -21.68 -0.28
N TYR A 118 -11.97 -20.95 -1.17
CA TYR A 118 -12.32 -20.96 -2.60
C TYR A 118 -12.21 -22.35 -3.23
N THR A 119 -11.22 -23.15 -2.83
CA THR A 119 -10.99 -24.49 -3.40
C THR A 119 -11.80 -25.59 -2.72
N SER A 120 -12.10 -25.46 -1.41
CA SER A 120 -12.73 -26.54 -0.59
C SER A 120 -14.15 -26.24 -0.13
N GLY A 121 -14.64 -25.01 -0.30
CA GLY A 121 -15.94 -24.55 0.21
C GLY A 121 -15.99 -24.36 1.72
N ARG A 122 -14.88 -24.51 2.45
CA ARG A 122 -14.79 -24.40 3.92
C ARG A 122 -13.59 -23.57 4.32
N TYR A 123 -13.68 -22.85 5.45
CA TYR A 123 -12.54 -22.17 6.03
C TYR A 123 -11.65 -23.16 6.81
N ALA A 124 -10.35 -23.13 6.52
CA ALA A 124 -9.39 -23.89 7.30
C ALA A 124 -9.28 -23.36 8.73
N ASN A 125 -9.05 -24.26 9.69
CA ASN A 125 -8.60 -23.86 11.02
C ASN A 125 -7.17 -23.28 10.90
N LYS A 126 -6.88 -22.20 11.63
CA LYS A 126 -5.57 -21.51 11.58
C LYS A 126 -4.39 -22.46 11.82
N GLU A 127 -4.55 -23.44 12.70
CA GLU A 127 -3.53 -24.45 13.03
C GLU A 127 -3.16 -25.40 11.86
N LYS A 128 -3.98 -25.42 10.81
CA LYS A 128 -3.78 -26.29 9.63
C LYS A 128 -3.22 -25.53 8.42
N LEU A 129 -2.92 -24.26 8.55
CA LEU A 129 -2.36 -23.45 7.48
C LEU A 129 -0.83 -23.45 7.57
N ALA A 130 -0.15 -23.44 6.42
CA ALA A 130 1.31 -23.52 6.35
C ALA A 130 2.03 -22.34 7.01
N ILE A 131 1.34 -21.20 7.19
CA ILE A 131 1.85 -19.97 7.76
C ILE A 131 1.23 -19.69 9.16
N GLY A 132 0.44 -20.61 9.66
CA GLY A 132 -0.27 -20.50 10.95
C GLY A 132 0.60 -20.74 12.16
#